data_319abba1944dcadf22bcce80ffda66ae
#
_entry.id   319abba1944dcadf22bcce80ffda66ae
#
_cell.length_a   1.000
_cell.length_b   1.000
_cell.length_c   1.000
_cell.angle_alpha   90.00
_cell.angle_beta   90.00
_cell.angle_gamma   90.00
#
_symmetry.space_group_name_H-M   'P 1'
#
loop_
_entity.id
_entity.type
_entity.pdbx_description
1 polymer ?
#
loop_
_entity_poly.entity_id
_entity_poly.type
_entity_poly.pdbx_seq_one_letter_code
_entity_poly.pdbx_strand_id
1 'polypeptide(L)'
;MSLRRFDLNLLPVLEALLTERNVTRAGERVFLSQSAMSGALAKLRVLFNDPLLIREGRTFALTPRAEELARELRALLPRLEHLATPSPVFDPATAEHTFTIQMSDYSTLVLMPEIVRRLRAQAPHVSIEVLPQTGARRAAIVEQFYDLVITPAEYASADHPMEPLLADRWVCVVSADAEKYAAGITLDDYLAARHVAVRYGDGSLPVIEEWHLQKNGLSRSTMLRLPYLIPPGGMIEGSDLISVTQERLAQIWAKAAKVRILPPPYEIPDQVLHMQWHGREKDNAALAWLRGVFHDAARAVGVHPGQGPASKSEG
;
A
#
# COMPACT_ATOMS: atom_id res chain seq x y z
N MET A 1 6.91 1.55 33.82
CA MET A 1 7.76 0.35 34.00
C MET A 1 8.63 0.20 32.77
N SER A 2 9.95 -0.03 32.89
CA SER A 2 10.84 -0.13 31.73
C SER A 2 10.89 -1.58 31.24
N LEU A 3 10.79 -1.80 29.93
CA LEU A 3 10.91 -3.11 29.28
C LEU A 3 12.21 -3.85 29.67
N ARG A 4 13.27 -3.10 29.98
CA ARG A 4 14.57 -3.64 30.44
C ARG A 4 14.50 -4.41 31.78
N ARG A 5 13.45 -4.24 32.56
CA ARG A 5 13.23 -4.91 33.85
C ARG A 5 12.14 -5.98 33.78
N PHE A 6 11.56 -6.17 32.59
CA PHE A 6 10.52 -7.16 32.37
C PHE A 6 11.16 -8.46 31.84
N ASP A 7 10.92 -9.56 32.52
CA ASP A 7 11.31 -10.88 32.03
C ASP A 7 10.33 -11.32 30.93
N LEU A 8 10.78 -11.23 29.67
CA LEU A 8 9.94 -11.58 28.50
C LEU A 8 9.50 -13.04 28.51
N ASN A 9 10.21 -13.94 29.22
CA ASN A 9 9.80 -15.34 29.38
C ASN A 9 8.48 -15.51 30.16
N LEU A 10 8.05 -14.45 30.85
CA LEU A 10 6.76 -14.45 31.52
C LEU A 10 5.58 -14.18 30.57
N LEU A 11 5.79 -13.74 29.32
CA LEU A 11 4.71 -13.45 28.39
C LEU A 11 3.94 -14.71 27.96
N PRO A 12 4.60 -15.83 27.54
CA PRO A 12 3.91 -17.08 27.25
C PRO A 12 3.20 -17.66 28.47
N VAL A 13 3.80 -17.51 29.66
CA VAL A 13 3.20 -17.96 30.92
C VAL A 13 1.95 -17.17 31.25
N LEU A 14 1.99 -15.85 31.08
CA LEU A 14 0.83 -14.97 31.27
C LEU A 14 -0.29 -15.34 30.28
N GLU A 15 0.04 -15.51 29.01
CA GLU A 15 -0.93 -15.90 27.98
C GLU A 15 -1.64 -17.20 28.33
N ALA A 16 -0.87 -18.22 28.71
CA ALA A 16 -1.43 -19.53 29.12
C ALA A 16 -2.36 -19.39 30.33
N LEU A 17 -1.99 -18.62 31.37
CA LEU A 17 -2.82 -18.37 32.53
C LEU A 17 -4.13 -17.66 32.19
N LEU A 18 -4.08 -16.64 31.33
CA LEU A 18 -5.25 -15.87 30.93
C LEU A 18 -6.20 -16.66 30.03
N THR A 19 -5.65 -17.56 29.21
CA THR A 19 -6.42 -18.43 28.33
C THR A 19 -7.08 -19.58 29.12
N GLU A 20 -6.29 -20.33 29.89
CA GLU A 20 -6.75 -21.53 30.59
C GLU A 20 -7.55 -21.22 31.84
N ARG A 21 -7.36 -20.08 32.46
CA ARG A 21 -7.97 -19.68 33.75
C ARG A 21 -7.82 -20.76 34.82
N ASN A 22 -6.75 -21.52 34.69
CA ASN A 22 -6.43 -22.65 35.55
C ASN A 22 -4.92 -22.86 35.61
N VAL A 23 -4.34 -22.75 36.80
CA VAL A 23 -2.88 -22.80 37.00
C VAL A 23 -2.27 -24.13 36.56
N THR A 24 -2.96 -25.24 36.79
CA THR A 24 -2.46 -26.59 36.42
C THR A 24 -2.46 -26.73 34.88
N ARG A 25 -3.59 -26.49 34.22
CA ARG A 25 -3.68 -26.56 32.75
C ARG A 25 -2.75 -25.57 32.05
N ALA A 26 -2.63 -24.38 32.60
CA ALA A 26 -1.68 -23.41 32.07
C ALA A 26 -0.24 -23.90 32.17
N GLY A 27 0.13 -24.58 33.28
CA GLY A 27 1.44 -25.22 33.43
C GLY A 27 1.68 -26.32 32.41
N GLU A 28 0.73 -27.21 32.20
CA GLU A 28 0.79 -28.25 31.16
C GLU A 28 1.05 -27.66 29.77
N ARG A 29 0.35 -26.57 29.42
CA ARG A 29 0.48 -25.91 28.12
C ARG A 29 1.84 -25.31 27.87
N VAL A 30 2.52 -24.80 28.91
CA VAL A 30 3.86 -24.17 28.77
C VAL A 30 4.98 -25.05 29.33
N PHE A 31 4.70 -26.33 29.59
CA PHE A 31 5.66 -27.33 30.11
C PHE A 31 6.30 -26.93 31.45
N LEU A 32 5.53 -26.30 32.33
CA LEU A 32 5.95 -25.92 33.69
C LEU A 32 5.22 -26.75 34.73
N SER A 33 5.92 -27.07 35.84
CA SER A 33 5.28 -27.66 36.99
C SER A 33 4.24 -26.71 37.65
N GLN A 34 3.25 -27.24 38.34
CA GLN A 34 2.25 -26.44 39.05
C GLN A 34 2.90 -25.46 40.02
N SER A 35 3.97 -25.86 40.72
CA SER A 35 4.71 -24.99 41.66
C SER A 35 5.41 -23.83 40.93
N ALA A 36 6.06 -24.12 39.80
CA ALA A 36 6.69 -23.11 38.97
C ALA A 36 5.66 -22.11 38.40
N MET A 37 4.52 -22.62 37.91
CA MET A 37 3.41 -21.81 37.40
C MET A 37 2.80 -20.92 38.49
N SER A 38 2.61 -21.45 39.73
CA SER A 38 2.14 -20.66 40.87
C SER A 38 3.12 -19.56 41.26
N GLY A 39 4.43 -19.84 41.22
CA GLY A 39 5.47 -18.86 41.45
C GLY A 39 5.49 -17.77 40.36
N ALA A 40 5.30 -18.15 39.11
CA ALA A 40 5.20 -17.20 37.99
C ALA A 40 3.96 -16.31 38.11
N LEU A 41 2.80 -16.89 38.48
CA LEU A 41 1.57 -16.11 38.75
C LEU A 41 1.78 -15.09 39.88
N ALA A 42 2.46 -15.48 40.95
CA ALA A 42 2.77 -14.56 42.03
C ALA A 42 3.66 -13.38 41.57
N LYS A 43 4.68 -13.64 40.74
CA LYS A 43 5.51 -12.60 40.13
C LYS A 43 4.69 -11.67 39.23
N LEU A 44 3.83 -12.23 38.38
CA LEU A 44 2.96 -11.48 37.48
C LEU A 44 1.98 -10.57 38.24
N ARG A 45 1.41 -11.03 39.34
CA ARG A 45 0.55 -10.25 40.24
C ARG A 45 1.25 -9.02 40.80
N VAL A 46 2.47 -9.20 41.26
CA VAL A 46 3.31 -8.09 41.74
C VAL A 46 3.64 -7.14 40.60
N LEU A 47 4.00 -7.67 39.45
CA LEU A 47 4.42 -6.91 38.29
C LEU A 47 3.31 -5.99 37.74
N PHE A 48 2.11 -6.53 37.62
CA PHE A 48 0.95 -5.78 37.11
C PHE A 48 0.13 -5.09 38.21
N ASN A 49 0.51 -5.30 39.48
CA ASN A 49 -0.24 -4.85 40.66
C ASN A 49 -1.74 -5.21 40.55
N ASP A 50 -2.01 -6.44 40.12
CA ASP A 50 -3.35 -6.95 39.83
C ASP A 50 -3.42 -8.45 40.14
N PRO A 51 -4.52 -8.97 40.73
CA PRO A 51 -4.69 -10.38 40.99
C PRO A 51 -4.70 -11.27 39.74
N LEU A 52 -5.00 -10.71 38.56
CA LEU A 52 -5.13 -11.34 37.23
C LEU A 52 -6.24 -12.42 37.18
N LEU A 53 -6.24 -13.32 38.14
CA LEU A 53 -7.22 -14.40 38.32
C LEU A 53 -7.88 -14.27 39.68
N ILE A 54 -9.20 -14.09 39.70
CA ILE A 54 -10.05 -14.06 40.90
C ILE A 54 -10.88 -15.29 40.97
N ARG A 55 -11.10 -15.81 42.17
CA ARG A 55 -11.89 -17.03 42.39
C ARG A 55 -13.37 -16.73 42.36
N GLU A 56 -14.09 -17.37 41.44
CA GLU A 56 -15.56 -17.36 41.38
C GLU A 56 -16.09 -18.79 41.59
N GLY A 57 -16.49 -19.10 42.84
CA GLY A 57 -16.95 -20.43 43.19
C GLY A 57 -15.85 -21.49 43.03
N ARG A 58 -16.04 -22.40 42.08
CA ARG A 58 -15.07 -23.46 41.73
C ARG A 58 -14.15 -23.15 40.58
N THR A 59 -14.33 -22.01 39.94
CA THR A 59 -13.57 -21.56 38.74
C THR A 59 -12.79 -20.28 39.02
N PHE A 60 -11.92 -19.89 38.09
CA PHE A 60 -11.27 -18.59 38.10
C PHE A 60 -11.82 -17.72 36.97
N ALA A 61 -12.09 -16.46 37.28
CA ALA A 61 -12.39 -15.42 36.33
C ALA A 61 -11.22 -14.46 36.14
N LEU A 62 -11.15 -13.77 35.01
CA LEU A 62 -10.17 -12.71 34.75
C LEU A 62 -10.61 -11.41 35.41
N THR A 63 -9.65 -10.66 35.93
CA THR A 63 -9.88 -9.24 36.26
C THR A 63 -10.06 -8.42 34.97
N PRO A 64 -10.68 -7.22 35.00
CA PRO A 64 -10.76 -6.34 33.84
C PRO A 64 -9.36 -6.03 33.25
N ARG A 65 -8.34 -5.87 34.09
CA ARG A 65 -6.97 -5.68 33.64
C ARG A 65 -6.41 -6.91 32.94
N ALA A 66 -6.71 -8.09 33.44
CA ALA A 66 -6.31 -9.36 32.81
C ALA A 66 -6.96 -9.57 31.44
N GLU A 67 -8.21 -9.15 31.27
CA GLU A 67 -8.89 -9.21 29.96
C GLU A 67 -8.24 -8.25 28.93
N GLU A 68 -7.86 -7.05 29.37
CA GLU A 68 -7.12 -6.10 28.52
C GLU A 68 -5.77 -6.72 28.09
N LEU A 69 -5.00 -7.23 29.05
CA LEU A 69 -3.72 -7.91 28.78
C LEU A 69 -3.87 -9.11 27.85
N ALA A 70 -4.94 -9.88 27.97
CA ALA A 70 -5.20 -11.01 27.10
C ALA A 70 -5.45 -10.58 25.63
N ARG A 71 -6.08 -9.44 25.41
CA ARG A 71 -6.26 -8.87 24.05
C ARG A 71 -4.93 -8.41 23.46
N GLU A 72 -4.14 -7.67 24.22
CA GLU A 72 -2.83 -7.18 23.81
C GLU A 72 -1.86 -8.33 23.48
N LEU A 73 -1.79 -9.34 24.33
CA LEU A 73 -0.91 -10.50 24.15
C LEU A 73 -1.25 -11.31 22.90
N ARG A 74 -2.53 -11.47 22.59
CA ARG A 74 -2.95 -12.16 21.34
C ARG A 74 -2.45 -11.48 20.07
N ALA A 75 -2.29 -10.16 20.09
CA ALA A 75 -1.73 -9.41 18.97
C ALA A 75 -0.20 -9.39 18.95
N LEU A 76 0.43 -9.46 20.13
CA LEU A 76 1.86 -9.29 20.30
C LEU A 76 2.66 -10.60 20.16
N LEU A 77 2.18 -11.70 20.76
CA LEU A 77 2.93 -12.96 20.80
C LEU A 77 3.28 -13.52 19.42
N PRO A 78 2.38 -13.56 18.43
CA PRO A 78 2.74 -14.01 17.09
C PRO A 78 3.86 -13.18 16.45
N ARG A 79 3.92 -11.89 16.76
CA ARG A 79 4.99 -11.00 16.28
C ARG A 79 6.33 -11.31 16.94
N LEU A 80 6.33 -11.63 18.24
CA LEU A 80 7.54 -12.05 18.94
C LEU A 80 8.02 -13.43 18.50
N GLU A 81 7.12 -14.36 18.25
CA GLU A 81 7.43 -15.69 17.70
C GLU A 81 8.04 -15.57 16.32
N HIS A 82 7.50 -14.71 15.46
CA HIS A 82 8.08 -14.43 14.14
C HIS A 82 9.51 -13.87 14.24
N LEU A 83 9.81 -13.04 15.23
CA LEU A 83 11.17 -12.55 15.47
C LEU A 83 12.13 -13.64 15.96
N ALA A 84 11.63 -14.63 16.69
CA ALA A 84 12.43 -15.71 17.28
C ALA A 84 12.66 -16.88 16.32
N THR A 85 11.83 -16.99 15.27
CA THR A 85 11.92 -18.08 14.30
C THR A 85 12.89 -17.67 13.18
N PRO A 86 13.88 -18.49 12.83
CA PRO A 86 14.64 -18.28 11.60
C PRO A 86 13.65 -18.14 10.44
N SER A 87 13.78 -17.10 9.61
CA SER A 87 12.86 -16.88 8.48
C SER A 87 12.66 -18.18 7.71
N PRO A 88 11.49 -18.81 7.74
CA PRO A 88 11.22 -19.97 6.91
C PRO A 88 11.44 -19.57 5.45
N VAL A 89 11.91 -20.49 4.64
CA VAL A 89 11.93 -20.29 3.19
C VAL A 89 10.50 -19.92 2.80
N PHE A 90 10.31 -18.69 2.29
CA PHE A 90 8.99 -18.22 1.92
C PHE A 90 8.43 -19.10 0.80
N ASP A 91 7.34 -19.80 1.10
CA ASP A 91 6.58 -20.58 0.13
C ASP A 91 5.24 -19.89 -0.11
N PRO A 92 5.03 -19.27 -1.27
CA PRO A 92 3.78 -18.56 -1.57
C PRO A 92 2.52 -19.42 -1.38
N ALA A 93 2.59 -20.72 -1.68
CA ALA A 93 1.43 -21.61 -1.65
C ALA A 93 0.87 -21.83 -0.24
N THR A 94 1.73 -21.74 0.78
CA THR A 94 1.38 -22.04 2.18
C THR A 94 1.55 -20.84 3.11
N ALA A 95 2.16 -19.74 2.64
CA ALA A 95 2.43 -18.56 3.46
C ALA A 95 1.14 -17.85 3.86
N GLU A 96 0.96 -17.63 5.17
CA GLU A 96 -0.04 -16.72 5.74
C GLU A 96 0.65 -15.39 6.04
N HIS A 97 0.52 -14.44 5.12
CA HIS A 97 1.21 -13.14 5.23
C HIS A 97 0.33 -12.01 4.69
N THR A 98 0.40 -10.85 5.33
CA THR A 98 -0.24 -9.63 4.83
C THR A 98 0.85 -8.64 4.44
N PHE A 99 0.93 -8.31 3.17
CA PHE A 99 1.80 -7.25 2.68
C PHE A 99 1.11 -5.91 2.74
N THR A 100 1.81 -4.90 3.25
CA THR A 100 1.33 -3.51 3.29
C THR A 100 2.00 -2.70 2.18
N ILE A 101 1.21 -2.21 1.25
CA ILE A 101 1.70 -1.54 0.05
C ILE A 101 1.15 -0.12 -0.02
N GLN A 102 2.03 0.87 -0.15
CA GLN A 102 1.61 2.24 -0.43
C GLN A 102 1.61 2.48 -1.94
N MET A 103 0.45 2.85 -2.49
CA MET A 103 0.32 3.15 -3.92
C MET A 103 -0.86 4.09 -4.18
N SER A 104 -0.81 4.77 -5.34
CA SER A 104 -1.91 5.64 -5.78
C SER A 104 -3.11 4.83 -6.25
N ASP A 105 -4.28 5.47 -6.29
CA ASP A 105 -5.49 4.93 -6.91
C ASP A 105 -5.27 4.58 -8.39
N TYR A 106 -4.49 5.37 -9.16
CA TYR A 106 -4.05 5.00 -10.52
C TYR A 106 -3.35 3.64 -10.54
N SER A 107 -2.30 3.49 -9.73
CA SER A 107 -1.53 2.23 -9.67
C SER A 107 -2.42 1.07 -9.22
N THR A 108 -3.33 1.32 -8.27
CA THR A 108 -4.30 0.34 -7.78
C THR A 108 -5.23 -0.12 -8.90
N LEU A 109 -5.85 0.82 -9.63
CA LEU A 109 -6.77 0.48 -10.72
C LEU A 109 -6.10 -0.27 -11.87
N VAL A 110 -4.84 0.04 -12.17
CA VAL A 110 -4.13 -0.56 -13.30
C VAL A 110 -3.51 -1.90 -12.94
N LEU A 111 -2.89 -2.04 -11.78
CA LEU A 111 -2.09 -3.22 -11.43
C LEU A 111 -2.84 -4.27 -10.60
N MET A 112 -3.68 -3.83 -9.64
CA MET A 112 -4.30 -4.76 -8.68
C MET A 112 -5.20 -5.82 -9.30
N PRO A 113 -5.97 -5.59 -10.39
CA PRO A 113 -6.75 -6.66 -11.00
C PRO A 113 -5.88 -7.86 -11.42
N GLU A 114 -4.72 -7.61 -12.03
CA GLU A 114 -3.80 -8.66 -12.44
C GLU A 114 -3.05 -9.27 -11.25
N ILE A 115 -2.65 -8.47 -10.27
CA ILE A 115 -2.02 -8.94 -9.04
C ILE A 115 -2.96 -9.88 -8.28
N VAL A 116 -4.21 -9.50 -8.06
CA VAL A 116 -5.21 -10.35 -7.38
C VAL A 116 -5.43 -11.67 -8.13
N ARG A 117 -5.47 -11.64 -9.46
CA ARG A 117 -5.60 -12.87 -10.26
C ARG A 117 -4.41 -13.83 -10.01
N ARG A 118 -3.19 -13.28 -9.90
CA ARG A 118 -1.97 -14.07 -9.63
C ARG A 118 -1.94 -14.58 -8.20
N LEU A 119 -2.26 -13.72 -7.22
CA LEU A 119 -2.30 -14.12 -5.81
C LEU A 119 -3.27 -15.29 -5.58
N ARG A 120 -4.47 -15.21 -6.15
CA ARG A 120 -5.44 -16.31 -6.02
C ARG A 120 -4.95 -17.64 -6.58
N ALA A 121 -4.07 -17.62 -7.58
CA ALA A 121 -3.53 -18.82 -8.20
C ALA A 121 -2.28 -19.35 -7.49
N GLN A 122 -1.45 -18.46 -6.93
CA GLN A 122 -0.10 -18.81 -6.45
C GLN A 122 0.03 -18.74 -4.92
N ALA A 123 -0.78 -17.90 -4.26
CA ALA A 123 -0.63 -17.58 -2.84
C ALA A 123 -2.00 -17.33 -2.18
N PRO A 124 -2.84 -18.36 -2.05
CA PRO A 124 -4.26 -18.20 -1.66
C PRO A 124 -4.46 -17.65 -0.25
N HIS A 125 -3.45 -17.74 0.61
CA HIS A 125 -3.50 -17.28 2.00
C HIS A 125 -2.76 -15.94 2.22
N VAL A 126 -2.14 -15.40 1.16
CA VAL A 126 -1.50 -14.08 1.20
C VAL A 126 -2.55 -12.98 1.01
N SER A 127 -2.46 -11.94 1.81
CA SER A 127 -3.28 -10.73 1.72
C SER A 127 -2.45 -9.50 1.37
N ILE A 128 -3.08 -8.52 0.75
CA ILE A 128 -2.48 -7.20 0.50
C ILE A 128 -3.36 -6.13 1.13
N GLU A 129 -2.76 -5.27 1.93
CA GLU A 129 -3.34 -4.02 2.42
C GLU A 129 -2.78 -2.86 1.61
N VAL A 130 -3.64 -2.16 0.87
CA VAL A 130 -3.25 -0.99 0.09
C VAL A 130 -3.49 0.27 0.91
N LEU A 131 -2.45 1.07 1.10
CA LEU A 131 -2.53 2.35 1.79
C LEU A 131 -2.36 3.50 0.80
N PRO A 132 -3.15 4.59 0.97
CA PRO A 132 -3.08 5.73 0.08
C PRO A 132 -1.77 6.50 0.22
N GLN A 133 -1.31 7.10 -0.87
CA GLN A 133 -0.18 8.03 -0.84
C GLN A 133 -0.63 9.35 -0.22
N THR A 134 -0.07 9.70 0.94
CA THR A 134 -0.29 11.00 1.59
C THR A 134 0.97 11.85 1.46
N GLY A 135 0.84 13.10 1.00
CA GLY A 135 1.97 13.97 0.62
C GLY A 135 2.98 14.28 1.72
N ALA A 136 2.56 14.23 2.99
CA ALA A 136 3.42 14.50 4.14
C ALA A 136 4.51 13.43 4.40
N ARG A 137 4.60 12.35 3.58
CA ARG A 137 5.33 11.14 3.97
C ARG A 137 6.41 10.67 3.00
N ARG A 138 7.20 11.57 2.43
CA ARG A 138 8.50 11.17 1.85
C ARG A 138 9.42 10.46 2.86
N ALA A 139 9.34 10.84 4.14
CA ALA A 139 10.06 10.19 5.24
C ALA A 139 9.43 8.86 5.69
N ALA A 140 8.23 8.54 5.27
CA ALA A 140 7.42 7.48 5.87
C ALA A 140 7.80 6.05 5.47
N ILE A 141 8.61 5.86 4.41
CA ILE A 141 9.24 4.55 4.17
C ILE A 141 10.16 4.20 5.34
N VAL A 142 10.81 5.20 5.94
CA VAL A 142 11.74 5.03 7.07
C VAL A 142 10.99 4.83 8.39
N GLU A 143 9.85 5.48 8.54
CA GLU A 143 9.10 5.52 9.82
C GLU A 143 7.93 4.55 9.87
N GLN A 144 7.47 4.07 8.73
CA GLN A 144 6.31 3.19 8.63
C GLN A 144 6.66 1.89 7.90
N PHE A 145 6.13 0.82 8.42
CA PHE A 145 6.30 -0.57 8.03
C PHE A 145 5.56 -0.88 6.71
N TYR A 146 5.92 -0.20 5.61
CA TYR A 146 5.48 -0.60 4.27
C TYR A 146 6.48 -1.63 3.73
N ASP A 147 5.95 -2.71 3.20
CA ASP A 147 6.75 -3.69 2.48
C ASP A 147 7.18 -3.13 1.12
N LEU A 148 6.27 -2.40 0.45
CA LEU A 148 6.50 -1.86 -0.88
C LEU A 148 5.83 -0.51 -1.07
N VAL A 149 6.49 0.38 -1.79
CA VAL A 149 5.92 1.67 -2.23
C VAL A 149 5.98 1.76 -3.75
N ILE A 150 4.85 2.06 -4.39
CA ILE A 150 4.76 2.28 -5.83
C ILE A 150 4.63 3.77 -6.07
N THR A 151 5.67 4.38 -6.64
CA THR A 151 5.75 5.84 -6.77
C THR A 151 6.58 6.25 -7.99
N PRO A 152 6.38 7.43 -8.58
CA PRO A 152 7.34 8.03 -9.51
C PRO A 152 8.70 8.26 -8.84
N ALA A 153 9.79 8.18 -9.64
CA ALA A 153 11.15 8.35 -9.12
C ALA A 153 11.37 9.69 -8.42
N GLU A 154 10.70 10.76 -8.90
CA GLU A 154 10.78 12.11 -8.35
C GLU A 154 10.25 12.19 -6.91
N TYR A 155 9.44 11.23 -6.48
CA TYR A 155 8.86 11.14 -5.15
C TYR A 155 9.46 10.01 -4.31
N ALA A 156 10.36 9.22 -4.88
CA ALA A 156 11.07 8.17 -4.16
C ALA A 156 12.12 8.75 -3.19
N SER A 157 12.45 7.99 -2.14
CA SER A 157 13.55 8.32 -1.25
C SER A 157 14.88 7.90 -1.87
N ALA A 158 15.89 8.77 -1.83
CA ALA A 158 17.23 8.44 -2.34
C ALA A 158 17.96 7.38 -1.48
N ASP A 159 17.52 7.18 -0.23
CA ASP A 159 18.20 6.32 0.73
C ASP A 159 17.81 4.83 0.61
N HIS A 160 16.87 4.51 -0.27
CA HIS A 160 16.31 3.18 -0.39
C HIS A 160 16.39 2.63 -1.81
N PRO A 161 16.58 1.31 -1.97
CA PRO A 161 16.60 0.68 -3.29
C PRO A 161 15.27 0.86 -3.99
N MET A 162 15.33 1.06 -5.29
CA MET A 162 14.15 1.11 -6.17
C MET A 162 14.43 0.48 -7.51
N GLU A 163 13.38 0.01 -8.18
CA GLU A 163 13.45 -0.51 -9.53
C GLU A 163 12.25 -0.04 -10.36
N PRO A 164 12.41 0.18 -11.67
CA PRO A 164 11.33 0.61 -12.54
C PRO A 164 10.29 -0.50 -12.70
N LEU A 165 9.01 -0.12 -12.70
CA LEU A 165 7.89 -1.06 -12.75
C LEU A 165 7.04 -0.88 -14.00
N LEU A 166 6.53 0.33 -14.25
CA LEU A 166 5.56 0.60 -15.30
C LEU A 166 5.78 2.00 -15.86
N ALA A 167 5.83 2.11 -17.19
CA ALA A 167 5.78 3.39 -17.88
C ALA A 167 4.38 3.63 -18.47
N ASP A 168 3.90 4.86 -18.43
CA ASP A 168 2.65 5.29 -19.06
C ASP A 168 2.75 6.71 -19.58
N ARG A 169 2.15 6.94 -20.74
CA ARG A 169 2.12 8.26 -21.35
C ARG A 169 0.94 9.08 -20.86
N TRP A 170 1.08 10.39 -20.99
CA TRP A 170 0.01 11.33 -20.67
C TRP A 170 -0.89 11.56 -21.87
N VAL A 171 -2.18 11.71 -21.62
CA VAL A 171 -3.20 11.99 -22.63
C VAL A 171 -4.19 13.01 -22.12
N CYS A 172 -4.83 13.73 -23.05
CA CYS A 172 -6.00 14.56 -22.77
C CYS A 172 -7.26 13.74 -22.94
N VAL A 173 -8.21 13.92 -22.03
CA VAL A 173 -9.54 13.34 -22.08
C VAL A 173 -10.57 14.46 -22.20
N VAL A 174 -11.44 14.37 -23.20
CA VAL A 174 -12.50 15.32 -23.50
C VAL A 174 -13.82 14.58 -23.74
N SER A 175 -14.96 15.29 -23.75
CA SER A 175 -16.22 14.69 -24.16
C SER A 175 -16.13 14.17 -25.61
N ALA A 176 -16.70 12.99 -25.88
CA ALA A 176 -16.76 12.45 -27.23
C ALA A 176 -17.58 13.37 -28.18
N ASP A 177 -18.58 14.09 -27.62
CA ASP A 177 -19.47 14.98 -28.33
C ASP A 177 -18.94 16.41 -28.48
N ALA A 178 -17.74 16.71 -27.93
CA ALA A 178 -17.12 18.02 -28.05
C ALA A 178 -16.55 18.22 -29.47
N GLU A 179 -17.34 18.81 -30.36
CA GLU A 179 -16.97 19.08 -31.75
C GLU A 179 -15.72 19.96 -31.86
N LYS A 180 -15.52 20.89 -30.93
CA LYS A 180 -14.35 21.75 -30.82
C LYS A 180 -13.03 20.96 -30.89
N TYR A 181 -13.00 19.74 -30.37
CA TYR A 181 -11.80 18.91 -30.31
C TYR A 181 -11.83 17.76 -31.33
N ALA A 182 -12.68 17.83 -32.36
CA ALA A 182 -12.79 16.77 -33.37
C ALA A 182 -11.50 16.57 -34.18
N ALA A 183 -10.77 17.65 -34.44
CA ALA A 183 -9.50 17.66 -35.18
C ALA A 183 -8.26 17.56 -34.26
N GLY A 184 -8.43 17.39 -32.95
CA GLY A 184 -7.36 17.41 -31.93
C GLY A 184 -7.46 18.62 -31.02
N ILE A 185 -6.48 18.80 -30.17
CA ILE A 185 -6.38 19.92 -29.22
C ILE A 185 -5.16 20.75 -29.59
N THR A 186 -5.34 22.02 -29.89
CA THR A 186 -4.22 22.96 -30.03
C THR A 186 -3.77 23.46 -28.65
N LEU A 187 -2.55 24.01 -28.54
CA LEU A 187 -2.08 24.58 -27.28
C LEU A 187 -2.98 25.73 -26.82
N ASP A 188 -3.42 26.60 -27.73
CA ASP A 188 -4.32 27.72 -27.42
C ASP A 188 -5.68 27.20 -26.88
N ASP A 189 -6.25 26.20 -27.53
CA ASP A 189 -7.48 25.54 -27.03
C ASP A 189 -7.32 24.96 -25.65
N TYR A 190 -6.17 24.32 -25.40
CA TYR A 190 -5.85 23.71 -24.12
C TYR A 190 -5.72 24.75 -23.02
N LEU A 191 -5.02 25.84 -23.26
CA LEU A 191 -4.81 26.91 -22.27
C LEU A 191 -6.08 27.72 -22.02
N ALA A 192 -6.92 27.91 -23.04
CA ALA A 192 -8.21 28.62 -22.93
C ALA A 192 -9.30 27.78 -22.27
N ALA A 193 -9.18 26.45 -22.27
CA ALA A 193 -10.17 25.55 -21.69
C ALA A 193 -10.15 25.56 -20.15
N ARG A 194 -11.25 25.09 -19.57
CA ARG A 194 -11.31 24.79 -18.14
C ARG A 194 -11.00 23.32 -17.89
N HIS A 195 -10.25 23.05 -16.82
CA HIS A 195 -9.74 21.71 -16.56
C HIS A 195 -10.32 21.06 -15.32
N VAL A 196 -10.46 19.74 -15.37
CA VAL A 196 -10.55 18.87 -14.20
C VAL A 196 -9.16 18.33 -13.91
N ALA A 197 -8.61 18.70 -12.77
CA ALA A 197 -7.27 18.29 -12.33
C ALA A 197 -7.34 17.39 -11.11
N VAL A 198 -6.41 16.45 -11.02
CA VAL A 198 -6.22 15.63 -9.82
C VAL A 198 -5.11 16.22 -8.97
N ARG A 199 -5.26 16.12 -7.64
CA ARG A 199 -4.26 16.54 -6.69
C ARG A 199 -4.04 15.44 -5.68
N TYR A 200 -2.85 14.89 -5.62
CA TYR A 200 -2.56 13.77 -4.72
C TYR A 200 -2.36 14.23 -3.28
N GLY A 201 -2.85 13.40 -2.35
CA GLY A 201 -2.67 13.57 -0.91
C GLY A 201 -3.25 14.87 -0.36
N ASP A 202 -2.48 15.55 0.48
CA ASP A 202 -2.80 16.87 1.05
C ASP A 202 -2.59 18.05 0.08
N GLY A 203 -2.21 17.73 -1.16
CA GLY A 203 -1.94 18.73 -2.19
C GLY A 203 -0.57 19.40 -2.09
N SER A 204 0.32 18.91 -1.24
CA SER A 204 1.70 19.40 -1.12
C SER A 204 2.59 19.01 -2.31
N LEU A 205 2.18 17.96 -3.05
CA LEU A 205 2.91 17.52 -4.24
C LEU A 205 2.13 17.89 -5.50
N PRO A 206 2.71 18.65 -6.43
CA PRO A 206 2.11 18.88 -7.75
C PRO A 206 2.05 17.54 -8.48
N VAL A 207 1.01 17.34 -9.28
CA VAL A 207 1.00 16.25 -10.26
C VAL A 207 2.14 16.50 -11.25
N ILE A 208 2.84 15.45 -11.68
CA ILE A 208 4.00 15.55 -12.58
C ILE A 208 3.65 16.35 -13.84
N GLU A 209 2.46 16.15 -14.38
CA GLU A 209 1.97 16.90 -15.54
C GLU A 209 1.83 18.41 -15.25
N GLU A 210 1.27 18.80 -14.11
CA GLU A 210 1.13 20.21 -13.71
C GLU A 210 2.50 20.85 -13.46
N TRP A 211 3.45 20.11 -12.92
CA TRP A 211 4.84 20.56 -12.76
C TRP A 211 5.52 20.81 -14.12
N HIS A 212 5.33 19.90 -15.11
CA HIS A 212 5.86 20.10 -16.47
C HIS A 212 5.22 21.29 -17.16
N LEU A 213 3.91 21.50 -17.01
CA LEU A 213 3.22 22.67 -17.53
C LEU A 213 3.84 23.96 -16.99
N GLN A 214 4.01 24.06 -15.68
CA GLN A 214 4.61 25.22 -15.02
C GLN A 214 6.08 25.44 -15.42
N LYS A 215 6.86 24.36 -15.53
CA LYS A 215 8.26 24.41 -15.97
C LYS A 215 8.40 25.00 -17.37
N ASN A 216 7.42 24.80 -18.25
CA ASN A 216 7.37 25.39 -19.59
C ASN A 216 6.75 26.80 -19.60
N GLY A 217 6.55 27.43 -18.45
CA GLY A 217 5.95 28.76 -18.34
C GLY A 217 4.47 28.82 -18.69
N LEU A 218 3.79 27.68 -18.76
CA LEU A 218 2.39 27.57 -19.12
C LEU A 218 1.53 27.46 -17.85
N SER A 219 0.31 27.97 -17.96
CA SER A 219 -0.70 27.86 -16.90
C SER A 219 -2.08 27.61 -17.51
N ARG A 220 -2.92 26.91 -16.77
CA ARG A 220 -4.29 26.60 -17.21
C ARG A 220 -5.32 26.97 -16.13
N SER A 221 -6.54 27.23 -16.55
CA SER A 221 -7.67 27.43 -15.65
C SER A 221 -8.23 26.09 -15.17
N THR A 222 -8.21 25.85 -13.86
CA THR A 222 -8.79 24.63 -13.27
C THR A 222 -10.14 24.93 -12.67
N MET A 223 -11.19 24.26 -13.17
CA MET A 223 -12.55 24.35 -12.65
C MET A 223 -12.76 23.48 -11.41
N LEU A 224 -12.20 22.27 -11.46
CA LEU A 224 -12.38 21.26 -10.42
C LEU A 224 -11.06 20.60 -10.07
N ARG A 225 -10.74 20.52 -8.78
CA ARG A 225 -9.60 19.75 -8.25
C ARG A 225 -10.12 18.61 -7.39
N LEU A 226 -9.69 17.38 -7.70
CA LEU A 226 -10.09 16.17 -6.99
C LEU A 226 -8.88 15.59 -6.25
N PRO A 227 -9.06 15.09 -5.01
CA PRO A 227 -7.95 14.48 -4.24
C PRO A 227 -7.68 13.02 -4.66
N TYR A 228 -8.41 12.49 -5.61
CA TYR A 228 -8.35 11.10 -6.06
C TYR A 228 -8.70 11.00 -7.55
N LEU A 229 -8.29 9.87 -8.14
CA LEU A 229 -8.55 9.56 -9.56
C LEU A 229 -9.90 8.84 -9.74
N ILE A 230 -10.97 9.35 -9.10
CA ILE A 230 -12.32 8.90 -9.49
C ILE A 230 -12.50 9.25 -10.95
N PRO A 231 -13.14 8.35 -11.78
CA PRO A 231 -13.36 8.63 -13.18
C PRO A 231 -14.05 9.99 -13.36
N PRO A 232 -13.36 11.05 -13.80
CA PRO A 232 -14.04 12.29 -14.14
C PRO A 232 -14.87 12.14 -15.43
N GLY A 233 -14.92 10.91 -15.98
CA GLY A 233 -15.68 10.63 -17.18
C GLY A 233 -17.09 11.19 -17.16
N GLY A 234 -17.83 10.98 -16.06
CA GLY A 234 -19.15 11.58 -15.90
C GLY A 234 -19.17 13.10 -15.70
N MET A 235 -18.02 13.73 -15.42
CA MET A 235 -17.88 15.20 -15.32
C MET A 235 -17.42 15.82 -16.63
N ILE A 236 -16.77 15.02 -17.49
CA ILE A 236 -16.25 15.42 -18.81
C ILE A 236 -17.31 15.18 -19.89
N GLU A 237 -18.04 14.07 -19.81
CA GLU A 237 -19.11 13.74 -20.75
C GLU A 237 -20.13 14.88 -20.84
N GLY A 238 -20.41 15.34 -22.07
CA GLY A 238 -21.35 16.43 -22.31
C GLY A 238 -20.84 17.82 -21.92
N SER A 239 -19.55 17.98 -21.58
CA SER A 239 -18.96 19.26 -21.21
C SER A 239 -17.84 19.69 -22.19
N ASP A 240 -17.33 20.91 -22.03
CA ASP A 240 -16.16 21.44 -22.71
C ASP A 240 -14.86 21.31 -21.89
N LEU A 241 -14.93 20.56 -20.78
CA LEU A 241 -13.80 20.36 -19.86
C LEU A 241 -12.74 19.44 -20.45
N ILE A 242 -11.50 19.68 -20.07
CA ILE A 242 -10.35 18.82 -20.38
C ILE A 242 -9.82 18.22 -19.08
N SER A 243 -9.45 16.94 -19.10
CA SER A 243 -8.61 16.34 -18.06
C SER A 243 -7.36 15.76 -18.68
N VAL A 244 -6.22 15.89 -17.99
CA VAL A 244 -4.96 15.22 -18.38
C VAL A 244 -4.71 14.10 -17.39
N THR A 245 -4.44 12.92 -17.91
CA THR A 245 -4.23 11.71 -17.13
C THR A 245 -3.37 10.69 -17.87
N GLN A 246 -2.99 9.62 -17.21
CA GLN A 246 -2.28 8.50 -17.82
C GLN A 246 -3.20 7.76 -18.82
N GLU A 247 -2.63 7.27 -19.92
CA GLU A 247 -3.41 6.67 -21.00
C GLU A 247 -4.22 5.44 -20.54
N ARG A 248 -3.64 4.56 -19.71
CA ARG A 248 -4.36 3.37 -19.22
C ARG A 248 -5.58 3.76 -18.39
N LEU A 249 -5.44 4.81 -17.59
CA LEU A 249 -6.58 5.33 -16.82
C LEU A 249 -7.64 5.93 -17.73
N ALA A 250 -7.23 6.70 -18.74
CA ALA A 250 -8.16 7.23 -19.76
C ALA A 250 -8.92 6.11 -20.50
N GLN A 251 -8.24 5.00 -20.79
CA GLN A 251 -8.88 3.82 -21.41
C GLN A 251 -9.89 3.16 -20.47
N ILE A 252 -9.65 3.14 -19.15
CA ILE A 252 -10.63 2.66 -18.17
C ILE A 252 -11.85 3.58 -18.16
N TRP A 253 -11.65 4.90 -18.17
CA TRP A 253 -12.74 5.87 -18.21
C TRP A 253 -13.57 5.78 -19.49
N ALA A 254 -12.94 5.58 -20.64
CA ALA A 254 -13.62 5.45 -21.93
C ALA A 254 -14.54 4.22 -22.03
N LYS A 255 -14.38 3.23 -21.14
CA LYS A 255 -15.32 2.10 -21.01
C LYS A 255 -16.59 2.46 -20.26
N ALA A 256 -16.56 3.49 -19.42
CA ALA A 256 -17.65 3.86 -18.53
C ALA A 256 -18.35 5.18 -18.92
N ALA A 257 -17.76 5.99 -19.80
CA ALA A 257 -18.27 7.29 -20.19
C ALA A 257 -17.95 7.60 -21.65
N LYS A 258 -18.77 8.46 -22.28
CA LYS A 258 -18.56 8.91 -23.68
C LYS A 258 -17.47 9.97 -23.73
N VAL A 259 -16.24 9.53 -23.67
CA VAL A 259 -15.06 10.40 -23.76
C VAL A 259 -14.18 10.02 -24.93
N ARG A 260 -13.38 10.99 -25.39
CA ARG A 260 -12.37 10.83 -26.43
C ARG A 260 -10.99 11.09 -25.82
N ILE A 261 -10.03 10.23 -26.18
CA ILE A 261 -8.64 10.31 -25.76
C ILE A 261 -7.85 10.96 -26.89
N LEU A 262 -7.12 12.03 -26.58
CA LEU A 262 -6.34 12.80 -27.52
C LEU A 262 -4.92 13.01 -27.00
N PRO A 263 -3.90 13.17 -27.86
CA PRO A 263 -2.57 13.56 -27.43
C PRO A 263 -2.58 14.94 -26.79
N PRO A 264 -1.74 15.20 -25.77
CA PRO A 264 -1.57 16.55 -25.25
C PRO A 264 -0.91 17.44 -26.29
N PRO A 265 -1.23 18.76 -26.32
CA PRO A 265 -0.69 19.67 -27.32
C PRO A 265 0.72 20.19 -26.98
N TYR A 266 1.36 19.64 -25.98
CA TYR A 266 2.74 19.92 -25.57
C TYR A 266 3.40 18.65 -25.08
N GLU A 267 4.72 18.63 -25.08
CA GLU A 267 5.49 17.45 -24.67
C GLU A 267 5.44 17.28 -23.14
N ILE A 268 5.02 16.11 -22.71
CA ILE A 268 5.04 15.66 -21.33
C ILE A 268 5.80 14.33 -21.31
N PRO A 269 6.93 14.22 -20.59
CA PRO A 269 7.65 12.96 -20.46
C PRO A 269 6.76 11.85 -19.87
N ASP A 270 6.95 10.63 -20.36
CA ASP A 270 6.23 9.48 -19.83
C ASP A 270 6.44 9.36 -18.31
N GLN A 271 5.37 9.02 -17.61
CA GLN A 271 5.45 8.72 -16.19
C GLN A 271 6.02 7.32 -15.99
N VAL A 272 7.12 7.20 -15.26
CA VAL A 272 7.69 5.92 -14.87
C VAL A 272 7.43 5.69 -13.39
N LEU A 273 6.60 4.69 -13.08
CA LEU A 273 6.41 4.19 -11.72
C LEU A 273 7.56 3.26 -11.35
N HIS A 274 8.01 3.38 -10.11
CA HIS A 274 9.03 2.55 -9.52
C HIS A 274 8.47 1.80 -8.32
N MET A 275 8.99 0.62 -8.06
CA MET A 275 8.86 -0.08 -6.79
C MET A 275 10.02 0.34 -5.90
N GLN A 276 9.73 0.75 -4.68
CA GLN A 276 10.72 1.08 -3.66
C GLN A 276 10.43 0.32 -2.38
N TRP A 277 11.48 -0.15 -1.70
CA TRP A 277 11.40 -0.88 -0.42
C TRP A 277 12.53 -0.47 0.51
N HIS A 278 12.43 -0.84 1.78
CA HIS A 278 13.47 -0.51 2.75
C HIS A 278 14.75 -1.33 2.49
N GLY A 279 15.92 -0.70 2.51
CA GLY A 279 17.21 -1.34 2.20
C GLY A 279 17.56 -2.56 3.08
N ARG A 280 17.06 -2.62 4.32
CA ARG A 280 17.20 -3.78 5.22
C ARG A 280 16.47 -5.04 4.71
N GLU A 281 15.46 -4.87 3.88
CA GLU A 281 14.65 -5.96 3.33
C GLU A 281 15.24 -6.54 2.02
N LYS A 282 16.50 -6.21 1.71
CA LYS A 282 17.18 -6.63 0.48
C LYS A 282 17.14 -8.15 0.25
N ASP A 283 17.32 -8.91 1.32
CA ASP A 283 17.41 -10.38 1.28
C ASP A 283 16.08 -11.06 1.72
N ASN A 284 14.99 -10.30 1.85
CA ASN A 284 13.69 -10.84 2.22
C ASN A 284 13.06 -11.59 1.03
N ALA A 285 12.98 -12.92 1.14
CA ALA A 285 12.45 -13.79 0.10
C ALA A 285 10.97 -13.53 -0.22
N ALA A 286 10.16 -13.21 0.78
CA ALA A 286 8.74 -12.87 0.59
C ALA A 286 8.58 -11.59 -0.23
N LEU A 287 9.38 -10.56 0.08
CA LEU A 287 9.38 -9.31 -0.66
C LEU A 287 9.93 -9.48 -2.08
N ALA A 288 10.96 -10.30 -2.26
CA ALA A 288 11.50 -10.62 -3.58
C ALA A 288 10.45 -11.30 -4.48
N TRP A 289 9.69 -12.25 -3.90
CA TRP A 289 8.57 -12.88 -4.60
C TRP A 289 7.48 -11.86 -4.96
N LEU A 290 7.06 -11.01 -4.01
CA LEU A 290 6.05 -9.98 -4.25
C LEU A 290 6.46 -9.04 -5.39
N ARG A 291 7.72 -8.58 -5.42
CA ARG A 291 8.24 -7.77 -6.52
C ARG A 291 8.13 -8.48 -7.86
N GLY A 292 8.41 -9.79 -7.88
CA GLY A 292 8.19 -10.63 -9.07
C GLY A 292 6.73 -10.61 -9.54
N VAL A 293 5.76 -10.72 -8.61
CA VAL A 293 4.32 -10.64 -8.92
C VAL A 293 3.96 -9.28 -9.53
N PHE A 294 4.50 -8.17 -8.99
CA PHE A 294 4.28 -6.84 -9.53
C PHE A 294 4.88 -6.66 -10.93
N HIS A 295 6.10 -7.15 -11.18
CA HIS A 295 6.70 -7.12 -12.51
C HIS A 295 5.89 -7.93 -13.53
N ASP A 296 5.42 -9.10 -13.14
CA ASP A 296 4.57 -9.92 -13.99
C ASP A 296 3.24 -9.24 -14.31
N ALA A 297 2.64 -8.56 -13.31
CA ALA A 297 1.43 -7.79 -13.52
C ALA A 297 1.68 -6.60 -14.46
N ALA A 298 2.78 -5.87 -14.26
CA ALA A 298 3.16 -4.75 -15.12
C ALA A 298 3.39 -5.20 -16.58
N ARG A 299 4.05 -6.34 -16.79
CA ARG A 299 4.19 -6.92 -18.12
C ARG A 299 2.84 -7.28 -18.78
N ALA A 300 1.91 -7.81 -18.01
CA ALA A 300 0.59 -8.19 -18.50
C ALA A 300 -0.29 -6.99 -18.91
N VAL A 301 -0.14 -5.85 -18.23
CA VAL A 301 -0.86 -4.61 -18.58
C VAL A 301 -0.18 -3.79 -19.69
N GLY A 302 1.00 -4.23 -20.17
CA GLY A 302 1.71 -3.68 -21.34
C GLY A 302 2.72 -2.58 -21.02
N VAL A 303 3.75 -2.45 -21.86
CA VAL A 303 4.91 -1.52 -21.85
C VAL A 303 5.72 -1.49 -20.55
N HIS A 304 6.82 -2.23 -20.58
CA HIS A 304 7.89 -2.17 -19.58
C HIS A 304 8.77 -0.92 -19.82
N PRO A 305 9.26 -0.22 -18.76
CA PRO A 305 10.32 0.77 -18.91
C PRO A 305 11.56 0.09 -19.49
N GLY A 306 11.94 0.41 -20.70
CA GLY A 306 13.04 -0.23 -21.43
C GLY A 306 12.67 -0.73 -22.83
N GLN A 307 11.40 -0.83 -23.17
CA GLN A 307 10.92 -0.95 -24.53
C GLN A 307 10.33 0.41 -24.96
N GLY A 308 11.21 1.37 -25.26
CA GLY A 308 10.82 2.58 -25.96
C GLY A 308 10.09 2.20 -27.24
N PRO A 309 9.19 3.07 -27.77
CA PRO A 309 8.53 2.80 -29.03
C PRO A 309 9.61 2.52 -30.07
N ALA A 310 9.53 1.36 -30.72
CA ALA A 310 10.41 1.01 -31.82
C ALA A 310 10.43 2.20 -32.77
N SER A 311 11.58 2.84 -32.93
CA SER A 311 11.80 3.88 -33.92
C SER A 311 11.34 3.29 -35.25
N LYS A 312 10.24 3.84 -35.80
CA LYS A 312 9.91 3.59 -37.18
C LYS A 312 11.10 4.07 -37.99
N SER A 313 11.96 3.13 -38.42
CA SER A 313 12.95 3.36 -39.43
C SER A 313 12.22 3.83 -40.69
N GLU A 314 12.36 5.08 -40.99
CA GLU A 314 12.06 5.61 -42.33
C GLU A 314 12.91 4.82 -43.33
N GLY A 315 12.24 4.13 -44.24
CA GLY A 315 12.76 3.61 -45.50
C GLY A 315 11.97 4.22 -46.64
#